data_e8f3b23c4f3f952403e31b7c180310d1
#
_entry.id   e8f3b23c4f3f952403e31b7c180310d1
#
_cell.length_a   1.000
_cell.length_b   1.000
_cell.length_c   1.000
_cell.angle_alpha   90.00
_cell.angle_beta   90.00
_cell.angle_gamma   90.00
#
_symmetry.space_group_name_H-M   'P 1'
#
loop_
_entity.id
_entity.type
_entity.pdbx_description
1 polymer ?
#
loop_
_entity_poly.entity_id
_entity_poly.type
_entity_poly.pdbx_seq_one_letter_code
_entity_poly.pdbx_strand_id
1 'polypeptide(L)'
;MADDRITGHMSSHDRPWDKVLINDLTVDAILGILPEERVQAQRVVINLTIFTDTQPAAKSQNIADTVNYAELSSQAAQLTVEGEYLLIESLVEDVAALTLDHPTAKAVTVRVEKPQAVSAAGSVGVEIYRQR
;
A
#
# COMPACT_ATOMS: atom_id res chain seq x y z
N MET A 1 21.06 15.15 -14.97
CA MET A 1 20.74 14.92 -14.47
C MET A 1 20.64 14.88 -14.16
N ALA A 2 21.10 14.85 -14.10
CA ALA A 2 20.91 14.64 -13.65
C ALA A 2 20.40 15.25 -13.15
N ASP A 3 20.31 15.61 -13.71
CA ASP A 3 19.40 16.50 -13.47
C ASP A 3 19.72 17.16 -12.25
N ASP A 4 19.26 18.33 -12.06
CA ASP A 4 19.56 19.06 -10.95
C ASP A 4 19.25 18.38 -9.70
N ARG A 5 18.21 17.63 -9.68
CA ARG A 5 17.93 16.83 -8.55
C ARG A 5 18.96 15.75 -8.37
N ILE A 6 19.65 15.40 -9.42
CA ILE A 6 20.74 14.46 -9.32
C ILE A 6 21.94 15.13 -8.71
N THR A 7 22.05 16.42 -8.80
CA THR A 7 23.20 17.14 -8.28
C THR A 7 23.03 17.55 -6.83
N GLY A 8 22.01 17.10 -6.16
CA GLY A 8 21.91 17.31 -4.76
C GLY A 8 21.09 18.48 -4.31
N HIS A 9 20.53 19.23 -5.22
CA HIS A 9 19.65 20.32 -4.86
C HIS A 9 18.23 19.88 -4.79
N MET A 10 17.97 18.88 -3.94
CA MET A 10 16.64 18.33 -3.79
C MET A 10 15.95 18.99 -2.62
N SER A 11 14.71 19.42 -2.84
CA SER A 11 13.86 19.80 -1.73
C SER A 11 13.43 18.56 -0.95
N SER A 12 12.83 18.74 0.22
CA SER A 12 12.44 17.59 1.05
C SER A 12 11.44 16.69 0.35
N HIS A 13 10.57 17.22 -0.56
CA HIS A 13 9.63 16.36 -1.26
C HIS A 13 10.20 15.74 -2.54
N ASP A 14 11.41 16.12 -2.94
CA ASP A 14 12.13 15.44 -4.01
C ASP A 14 13.11 14.40 -3.47
N ARG A 15 13.22 14.27 -2.15
CA ARG A 15 14.14 13.36 -1.53
C ARG A 15 13.83 11.93 -1.93
N PRO A 16 14.86 11.15 -2.33
CA PRO A 16 14.68 9.72 -2.58
C PRO A 16 14.62 8.98 -1.24
N TRP A 17 13.41 8.82 -0.72
CA TRP A 17 13.21 8.06 0.51
C TRP A 17 13.61 6.60 0.30
N ASP A 18 13.98 5.94 1.39
CA ASP A 18 14.06 4.50 1.42
C ASP A 18 12.66 3.91 1.31
N LYS A 19 12.57 2.63 0.99
CA LYS A 19 11.30 1.96 0.80
C LYS A 19 11.20 0.73 1.68
N VAL A 20 10.07 0.59 2.38
CA VAL A 20 9.67 -0.65 3.02
C VAL A 20 8.62 -1.27 2.12
N LEU A 21 8.78 -2.55 1.80
CA LEU A 21 7.96 -3.20 0.78
C LEU A 21 7.11 -4.30 1.37
N ILE A 22 5.83 -4.30 1.02
CA ILE A 22 4.94 -5.44 1.26
C ILE A 22 4.46 -5.86 -0.11
N ASN A 23 4.91 -7.04 -0.56
CA ASN A 23 4.65 -7.53 -1.90
C ASN A 23 3.66 -8.68 -1.87
N ASP A 24 2.65 -8.59 -2.74
CA ASP A 24 1.70 -9.69 -2.98
C ASP A 24 0.99 -10.16 -1.71
N LEU A 25 0.59 -9.22 -0.86
CA LEU A 25 -0.27 -9.53 0.27
C LEU A 25 -1.62 -9.97 -0.30
N THR A 26 -1.96 -11.23 -0.09
CA THR A 26 -3.11 -11.85 -0.75
C THR A 26 -4.16 -12.21 0.29
N VAL A 27 -5.39 -11.75 0.06
CA VAL A 27 -6.53 -12.05 0.92
C VAL A 27 -7.73 -12.39 0.05
N ASP A 28 -8.66 -13.16 0.59
CA ASP A 28 -9.95 -13.40 -0.04
C ASP A 28 -10.97 -12.47 0.61
N ALA A 29 -11.65 -11.66 -0.18
CA ALA A 29 -12.55 -10.65 0.34
C ALA A 29 -13.70 -10.36 -0.63
N ILE A 30 -14.79 -9.87 -0.08
CA ILE A 30 -15.89 -9.31 -0.86
C ILE A 30 -15.42 -7.95 -1.36
N LEU A 31 -15.40 -7.77 -2.68
CA LEU A 31 -14.92 -6.52 -3.30
C LEU A 31 -15.54 -6.39 -4.69
N GLY A 32 -16.36 -5.37 -4.90
CA GLY A 32 -16.97 -5.11 -6.19
C GLY A 32 -18.44 -4.79 -6.12
N ILE A 33 -18.99 -4.28 -7.24
CA ILE A 33 -20.38 -3.83 -7.30
C ILE A 33 -21.29 -4.87 -7.94
N LEU A 34 -20.74 -5.89 -8.61
CA LEU A 34 -21.57 -6.87 -9.31
C LEU A 34 -22.26 -7.79 -8.30
N PRO A 35 -23.47 -8.27 -8.61
CA PRO A 35 -24.19 -9.13 -7.67
C PRO A 35 -23.38 -10.34 -7.22
N GLU A 36 -22.66 -10.99 -8.12
CA GLU A 36 -21.84 -12.13 -7.80
C GLU A 36 -20.63 -11.75 -6.93
N GLU A 37 -20.13 -10.53 -7.06
CA GLU A 37 -19.04 -10.04 -6.22
C GLU A 37 -19.48 -9.74 -4.79
N ARG A 38 -20.77 -9.49 -4.59
CA ARG A 38 -21.31 -9.17 -3.27
C ARG A 38 -21.55 -10.40 -2.40
N VAL A 39 -21.61 -11.58 -3.02
CA VAL A 39 -21.98 -12.80 -2.30
C VAL A 39 -20.85 -13.80 -2.20
N GLN A 40 -19.74 -13.54 -2.87
CA GLN A 40 -18.60 -14.48 -2.87
C GLN A 40 -17.28 -13.74 -2.78
N ALA A 41 -16.46 -14.15 -1.83
CA ALA A 41 -15.12 -13.61 -1.71
C ALA A 41 -14.28 -13.98 -2.93
N GLN A 42 -13.41 -13.05 -3.34
CA GLN A 42 -12.47 -13.29 -4.42
C GLN A 42 -11.06 -12.94 -3.97
N ARG A 43 -10.08 -13.42 -4.72
CA ARG A 43 -8.69 -13.09 -4.41
C ARG A 43 -8.44 -11.61 -4.66
N VAL A 44 -7.81 -10.98 -3.68
CA VAL A 44 -7.39 -9.58 -3.73
C VAL A 44 -5.91 -9.53 -3.39
N VAL A 45 -5.12 -8.87 -4.23
CA VAL A 45 -3.67 -8.78 -4.06
C VAL A 45 -3.31 -7.33 -3.78
N ILE A 46 -2.61 -7.10 -2.68
CA ILE A 46 -2.24 -5.77 -2.21
C ILE A 46 -0.73 -5.64 -2.21
N ASN A 47 -0.23 -4.57 -2.82
CA ASN A 47 1.18 -4.23 -2.80
C ASN A 47 1.33 -2.84 -2.21
N LEU A 48 2.21 -2.71 -1.23
CA LEU A 48 2.51 -1.43 -0.59
C LEU A 48 3.98 -1.11 -0.74
N THR A 49 4.26 0.12 -1.15
CA THR A 49 5.58 0.71 -1.09
C THR A 49 5.50 1.86 -0.10
N ILE A 50 6.13 1.70 1.06
CA ILE A 50 6.08 2.71 2.12
C ILE A 50 7.39 3.47 2.11
N PHE A 51 7.31 4.77 1.90
CA PHE A 51 8.48 5.65 1.82
C PHE A 51 8.82 6.15 3.22
N THR A 52 10.05 5.94 3.64
CA THR A 52 10.49 6.26 4.99
C THR A 52 12.00 6.39 5.03
N ASP A 53 12.53 6.89 6.16
CA ASP A 53 13.96 6.89 6.41
C ASP A 53 14.28 5.68 7.29
N THR A 54 15.03 4.73 6.76
CA THR A 54 15.36 3.50 7.48
C THR A 54 16.63 3.62 8.32
N GLN A 55 17.38 4.72 8.24
CA GLN A 55 18.64 4.86 8.96
C GLN A 55 18.50 4.81 10.48
N PRO A 56 17.52 5.48 11.10
CA PRO A 56 17.38 5.38 12.55
C PRO A 56 17.17 3.96 13.03
N ALA A 57 16.34 3.18 12.35
CA ALA A 57 16.10 1.79 12.73
C ALA A 57 17.34 0.92 12.50
N ALA A 58 18.10 1.21 11.45
CA ALA A 58 19.32 0.47 11.17
C ALA A 58 20.33 0.62 12.31
N LYS A 59 20.36 1.78 12.96
CA LYS A 59 21.27 2.04 14.08
C LYS A 59 20.74 1.51 15.40
N SER A 60 19.47 1.74 15.67
CA SER A 60 18.88 1.37 16.97
C SER A 60 18.47 -0.09 17.05
N GLN A 61 18.17 -0.69 15.92
CA GLN A 61 17.56 -2.02 15.82
C GLN A 61 16.25 -2.10 16.61
N ASN A 62 15.54 -0.98 16.71
CA ASN A 62 14.26 -0.87 17.39
C ASN A 62 13.15 -0.71 16.37
N ILE A 63 12.16 -1.61 16.39
CA ILE A 63 11.04 -1.60 15.44
C ILE A 63 10.24 -0.29 15.51
N ALA A 64 10.28 0.40 16.65
CA ALA A 64 9.58 1.66 16.81
C ALA A 64 10.15 2.78 15.93
N ASP A 65 11.36 2.63 15.42
CA ASP A 65 12.02 3.62 14.58
C ASP A 65 11.78 3.39 13.09
N THR A 66 10.93 2.45 12.74
CA THR A 66 10.59 2.16 11.34
C THR A 66 9.13 1.77 11.23
N VAL A 67 8.74 1.31 10.04
CA VAL A 67 7.39 0.80 9.80
C VAL A 67 7.37 -0.69 10.14
N ASN A 68 6.49 -1.07 11.05
CA ASN A 68 6.28 -2.48 11.39
C ASN A 68 5.43 -3.12 10.29
N TYR A 69 6.07 -3.69 9.28
CA TYR A 69 5.36 -4.24 8.12
C TYR A 69 4.51 -5.47 8.48
N ALA A 70 4.86 -6.22 9.50
CA ALA A 70 4.03 -7.35 9.93
C ALA A 70 2.70 -6.87 10.51
N GLU A 71 2.75 -5.84 11.35
CA GLU A 71 1.55 -5.22 11.91
C GLU A 71 0.70 -4.58 10.82
N LEU A 72 1.34 -3.81 9.93
CA LEU A 72 0.64 -3.14 8.84
C LEU A 72 -0.01 -4.15 7.89
N SER A 73 0.68 -5.24 7.57
CA SER A 73 0.11 -6.29 6.72
C SER A 73 -1.15 -6.90 7.34
N SER A 74 -1.09 -7.17 8.64
CA SER A 74 -2.24 -7.72 9.36
C SER A 74 -3.41 -6.74 9.37
N GLN A 75 -3.12 -5.46 9.62
CA GLN A 75 -4.16 -4.42 9.62
C GLN A 75 -4.79 -4.23 8.24
N ALA A 76 -3.96 -4.20 7.19
CA ALA A 76 -4.46 -4.03 5.83
C ALA A 76 -5.31 -5.23 5.39
N ALA A 77 -4.90 -6.44 5.73
CA ALA A 77 -5.68 -7.64 5.42
C ALA A 77 -7.03 -7.61 6.13
N GLN A 78 -7.04 -7.26 7.41
CA GLN A 78 -8.26 -7.18 8.20
C GLN A 78 -9.21 -6.12 7.64
N LEU A 79 -8.69 -4.94 7.32
CA LEU A 79 -9.48 -3.87 6.74
C LEU A 79 -10.13 -4.31 5.43
N THR A 80 -9.38 -5.00 4.59
CA THR A 80 -9.87 -5.47 3.29
C THR A 80 -11.01 -6.47 3.45
N VAL A 81 -10.86 -7.42 4.37
CA VAL A 81 -11.87 -8.45 4.60
C VAL A 81 -13.12 -7.86 5.23
N GLU A 82 -12.95 -7.01 6.23
CA GLU A 82 -14.10 -6.48 6.98
C GLU A 82 -14.83 -5.38 6.23
N GLY A 83 -14.14 -4.68 5.32
CA GLY A 83 -14.72 -3.52 4.67
C GLY A 83 -15.77 -3.82 3.61
N GLU A 84 -15.72 -4.98 2.99
CA GLU A 84 -16.64 -5.38 1.92
C GLU A 84 -16.88 -4.25 0.92
N TYR A 85 -15.79 -3.69 0.43
CA TYR A 85 -15.83 -2.48 -0.38
C TYR A 85 -16.53 -2.68 -1.72
N LEU A 86 -17.27 -1.68 -2.14
CA LEU A 86 -17.90 -1.67 -3.47
C LEU A 86 -16.89 -1.36 -4.55
N LEU A 87 -15.94 -0.47 -4.27
CA LEU A 87 -14.95 -0.02 -5.26
C LEU A 87 -13.54 -0.18 -4.70
N ILE A 88 -12.62 -0.59 -5.57
CA ILE A 88 -11.19 -0.64 -5.22
C ILE A 88 -10.70 0.74 -4.80
N GLU A 89 -11.21 1.79 -5.44
CA GLU A 89 -10.82 3.18 -5.13
C GLU A 89 -10.99 3.53 -3.66
N SER A 90 -12.07 3.07 -3.06
CA SER A 90 -12.30 3.31 -1.63
C SER A 90 -11.32 2.50 -0.77
N LEU A 91 -11.06 1.27 -1.16
CA LEU A 91 -10.13 0.41 -0.44
C LEU A 91 -8.71 0.99 -0.46
N VAL A 92 -8.22 1.42 -1.63
CA VAL A 92 -6.84 1.94 -1.70
C VAL A 92 -6.69 3.23 -0.88
N GLU A 93 -7.71 4.09 -0.82
CA GLU A 93 -7.64 5.29 0.02
C GLU A 93 -7.59 4.92 1.51
N ASP A 94 -8.40 3.97 1.93
CA ASP A 94 -8.40 3.55 3.33
C ASP A 94 -7.11 2.85 3.72
N VAL A 95 -6.53 2.04 2.83
CA VAL A 95 -5.22 1.42 3.08
C VAL A 95 -4.13 2.48 3.16
N ALA A 96 -4.18 3.49 2.29
CA ALA A 96 -3.22 4.60 2.35
C ALA A 96 -3.32 5.34 3.68
N ALA A 97 -4.54 5.65 4.12
CA ALA A 97 -4.75 6.34 5.39
C ALA A 97 -4.24 5.50 6.57
N LEU A 98 -4.53 4.21 6.55
CA LEU A 98 -4.04 3.27 7.56
C LEU A 98 -2.51 3.28 7.61
N THR A 99 -1.85 3.23 6.45
CA THR A 99 -0.40 3.24 6.37
C THR A 99 0.18 4.54 6.93
N LEU A 100 -0.40 5.69 6.53
CA LEU A 100 0.12 6.99 6.93
C LEU A 100 -0.19 7.31 8.40
N ASP A 101 -1.02 6.51 9.06
CA ASP A 101 -1.24 6.62 10.49
C ASP A 101 -0.01 6.13 11.27
N HIS A 102 0.86 5.35 10.67
CA HIS A 102 2.14 4.98 11.26
C HIS A 102 3.09 6.17 11.18
N PRO A 103 3.63 6.65 12.32
CA PRO A 103 4.36 7.93 12.33
C PRO A 103 5.59 7.99 11.45
N THR A 104 6.23 6.85 11.21
CA THR A 104 7.46 6.80 10.41
C THR A 104 7.19 6.70 8.92
N ALA A 105 5.94 6.47 8.50
CA ALA A 105 5.59 6.45 7.08
C ALA A 105 5.44 7.87 6.55
N LYS A 106 6.23 8.23 5.55
CA LYS A 106 6.22 9.57 4.96
C LYS A 106 5.29 9.64 3.76
N ALA A 107 5.19 8.58 3.01
CA ALA A 107 4.33 8.45 1.85
C ALA A 107 4.11 6.98 1.58
N VAL A 108 3.14 6.68 0.72
CA VAL A 108 2.84 5.30 0.35
C VAL A 108 2.29 5.22 -1.06
N THR A 109 2.72 4.21 -1.79
CA THR A 109 2.05 3.75 -3.01
C THR A 109 1.27 2.50 -2.64
N VAL A 110 -0.03 2.52 -2.91
CA VAL A 110 -0.93 1.40 -2.65
C VAL A 110 -1.43 0.90 -3.99
N ARG A 111 -1.22 -0.39 -4.26
CA ARG A 111 -1.72 -1.04 -5.47
C ARG A 111 -2.58 -2.22 -5.06
N VAL A 112 -3.82 -2.23 -5.52
CA VAL A 112 -4.76 -3.32 -5.23
C VAL A 112 -5.28 -3.88 -6.54
N GLU A 113 -5.23 -5.20 -6.66
CA GLU A 113 -5.63 -5.90 -7.87
C GLU A 113 -6.60 -7.03 -7.56
N LYS A 114 -7.48 -7.30 -8.53
CA LYS A 114 -8.37 -8.46 -8.54
C LYS A 114 -7.95 -9.34 -9.72
N PRO A 115 -7.15 -10.39 -9.48
CA PRO A 115 -6.62 -11.21 -10.58
C PRO A 115 -7.67 -11.95 -11.39
N GLN A 116 -8.84 -12.18 -10.80
CA GLN A 116 -9.85 -13.04 -11.40
C GLN A 116 -11.09 -12.27 -11.89
N ALA A 117 -11.08 -10.96 -11.76
CA ALA A 117 -12.29 -10.16 -12.02
C ALA A 117 -12.65 -10.07 -13.49
N VAL A 118 -11.65 -10.03 -14.37
CA VAL A 118 -11.85 -9.94 -15.82
C VAL A 118 -11.06 -11.05 -16.45
N SER A 119 -11.75 -12.03 -17.07
CA SER A 119 -11.10 -13.24 -17.57
C SER A 119 -10.09 -12.97 -18.67
N ALA A 120 -10.28 -11.91 -19.44
CA ALA A 120 -9.38 -11.57 -20.55
C ALA A 120 -8.13 -10.81 -20.10
N ALA A 121 -8.08 -10.36 -18.84
CA ALA A 121 -6.94 -9.63 -18.29
C ALA A 121 -6.20 -10.49 -17.29
N GLY A 122 -4.90 -10.30 -17.17
CA GLY A 122 -4.12 -10.96 -16.14
C GLY A 122 -4.55 -10.52 -14.74
N SER A 123 -4.86 -9.26 -14.59
CA SER A 123 -5.50 -8.70 -13.41
C SER A 123 -6.03 -7.31 -13.76
N VAL A 124 -6.87 -6.77 -12.91
CA VAL A 124 -7.32 -5.38 -12.98
C VAL A 124 -7.16 -4.76 -11.61
N GLY A 125 -6.90 -3.47 -11.56
CA GLY A 125 -6.66 -2.85 -10.27
C GLY A 125 -6.53 -1.34 -10.32
N VAL A 126 -6.19 -0.77 -9.16
CA VAL A 126 -5.98 0.66 -8.98
C VAL A 126 -4.70 0.86 -8.17
N GLU A 127 -3.91 1.83 -8.56
CA GLU A 127 -2.72 2.22 -7.83
C GLU A 127 -2.78 3.71 -7.53
N ILE A 128 -2.50 4.08 -6.28
CA ILE A 128 -2.46 5.48 -5.86
C ILE A 128 -1.17 5.77 -5.11
N TYR A 129 -0.77 7.03 -5.11
CA TYR A 129 0.32 7.54 -4.27
C TYR A 129 -0.26 8.62 -3.35
N ARG A 130 0.04 8.51 -2.06
CA ARG A 130 -0.39 9.51 -1.08
C ARG A 130 0.79 9.85 -0.17
N GLN A 131 0.86 11.09 0.25
CA GLN A 131 1.90 11.52 1.18
C GLN A 131 1.27 12.24 2.36
N ARG A 132 2.02 12.24 3.44
CA ARG A 132 1.65 12.86 4.69
C ARG A 132 1.58 14.38 4.57
#